data_6bc71fa2b5d233b8ce6b1b0335b9d26c
#
_entry.id   6bc71fa2b5d233b8ce6b1b0335b9d26c
#
_cell.length_a   1.000
_cell.length_b   1.000
_cell.length_c   1.000
_cell.angle_alpha   90.00
_cell.angle_beta   90.00
_cell.angle_gamma   90.00
#
_symmetry.space_group_name_H-M   'P 1'
#
loop_
_entity.id
_entity.type
_entity.pdbx_description
1 polymer ?
#
loop_
_entity_poly.entity_id
_entity_poly.type
_entity_poly.pdbx_seq_one_letter_code
_entity_poly.pdbx_strand_id
1 'polypeptide(L)'
;RLREICLEGTGLPEWLFEACHSQVGDSAETVALLWGQRVEASPADGAANDAAVDEPLHRWMEQRLPQLAALQGEAQAQAVRACWASCPPELLLLVNKLLSGGFRVGVSTGLVTRAVARSAALEEAVLAHRLMGGFVPSAEAWRTLVAADANGDSVAARPYPFFLASPLDPQLLLDQPPQAWQVEWKWDGIRGQLIHRSHGCSLWSRGEDLINDAFPELIALAQSLPVGTVLDGEVIVWEPDAAAPEPFASLQRRLGRKAPSAALQRQCPACFIGYDLLESGGNDLRQLPLAQRREHLEQLHGRWMAQVEPPLRGRWRLPAVERLHSWEALEPLRQDARGRRAEGLMLKAIDSPYLVGRKRGHWWKHKLEPLRLDAVLLYAQAGSGRRANLYTDYSFGLWNGEGQLVTFAKAYSGLDDGEIRELDRWIRSHTTERFGPVRAVEPLQVFELAFEGLQRSQRHKCGIAVRFPRISRWRRDKPAAEADSLASALALLEASP
;
A
#
# COMPACT_ATOMS: atom_id res chain seq x y z
N ARG A 1 -3.12 -2.97 24.54
CA ARG A 1 -3.84 -2.41 25.71
C ARG A 1 -5.11 -3.21 26.07
N LEU A 2 -6.02 -3.59 25.12
CA LEU A 2 -7.22 -4.40 25.42
C LEU A 2 -6.88 -5.73 26.12
N ARG A 3 -5.77 -6.39 25.69
CA ARG A 3 -5.27 -7.61 26.34
C ARG A 3 -4.95 -7.38 27.84
N GLU A 4 -4.18 -6.35 28.13
CA GLU A 4 -3.81 -5.99 29.52
C GLU A 4 -5.05 -5.74 30.38
N ILE A 5 -5.99 -4.92 29.87
CA ILE A 5 -7.26 -4.63 30.56
C ILE A 5 -8.07 -5.90 30.82
N CYS A 6 -8.07 -6.84 29.85
CA CYS A 6 -8.75 -8.13 30.00
C CYS A 6 -8.10 -8.98 31.08
N LEU A 7 -6.77 -9.13 31.07
CA LEU A 7 -6.02 -9.90 32.07
C LEU A 7 -6.22 -9.33 33.49
N GLU A 8 -6.06 -8.01 33.64
CA GLU A 8 -6.29 -7.32 34.93
C GLU A 8 -7.72 -7.50 35.42
N GLY A 9 -8.71 -7.40 34.54
CA GLY A 9 -10.12 -7.50 34.89
C GLY A 9 -10.61 -8.93 35.14
N THR A 10 -10.02 -9.93 34.48
CA THR A 10 -10.41 -11.35 34.62
C THR A 10 -9.59 -12.12 35.66
N GLY A 11 -8.39 -11.64 35.99
CA GLY A 11 -7.43 -12.38 36.82
C GLY A 11 -6.86 -13.63 36.14
N LEU A 12 -7.06 -13.79 34.84
CA LEU A 12 -6.54 -14.95 34.11
C LEU A 12 -5.02 -14.85 33.93
N PRO A 13 -4.28 -15.96 34.01
CA PRO A 13 -2.86 -15.95 33.77
C PRO A 13 -2.54 -15.67 32.29
N GLU A 14 -1.45 -14.97 32.06
CA GLU A 14 -1.00 -14.54 30.72
C GLU A 14 -0.85 -15.72 29.74
N TRP A 15 -0.31 -16.86 30.23
CA TRP A 15 -0.15 -18.05 29.38
C TRP A 15 -1.47 -18.59 28.82
N LEU A 16 -2.58 -18.44 29.57
CA LEU A 16 -3.89 -18.91 29.12
C LEU A 16 -4.44 -18.00 28.01
N PHE A 17 -4.25 -16.68 28.17
CA PHE A 17 -4.58 -15.73 27.10
C PHE A 17 -3.81 -16.06 25.82
N GLU A 18 -2.49 -16.30 25.92
CA GLU A 18 -1.65 -16.63 24.76
C GLU A 18 -2.07 -17.96 24.11
N ALA A 19 -2.42 -18.96 24.91
CA ALA A 19 -2.93 -20.22 24.39
C ALA A 19 -4.24 -20.05 23.63
N CYS A 20 -5.19 -19.28 24.18
CA CYS A 20 -6.44 -18.95 23.50
C CYS A 20 -6.20 -18.11 22.23
N HIS A 21 -5.36 -17.07 22.32
CA HIS A 21 -5.03 -16.22 21.19
C HIS A 21 -4.35 -16.99 20.05
N SER A 22 -3.51 -17.96 20.36
CA SER A 22 -2.87 -18.80 19.34
C SER A 22 -3.84 -19.68 18.57
N GLN A 23 -4.99 -20.01 19.15
CA GLN A 23 -6.04 -20.79 18.49
C GLN A 23 -7.01 -19.88 17.70
N VAL A 24 -7.40 -18.75 18.30
CA VAL A 24 -8.36 -17.79 17.73
C VAL A 24 -7.70 -16.89 16.68
N GLY A 25 -6.47 -16.45 16.93
CA GLY A 25 -5.68 -15.61 16.01
C GLY A 25 -6.13 -14.15 15.88
N ASP A 26 -7.06 -13.73 16.73
CA ASP A 26 -7.57 -12.36 16.76
C ASP A 26 -7.72 -11.90 18.22
N SER A 27 -7.00 -10.83 18.57
CA SER A 27 -6.98 -10.32 19.94
C SER A 27 -8.35 -9.80 20.40
N ALA A 28 -9.12 -9.17 19.51
CA ALA A 28 -10.45 -8.65 19.84
C ALA A 28 -11.44 -9.78 20.15
N GLU A 29 -11.36 -10.86 19.37
CA GLU A 29 -12.17 -12.07 19.55
C GLU A 29 -11.72 -12.83 20.82
N THR A 30 -10.42 -12.99 21.04
CA THR A 30 -9.88 -13.63 22.25
C THR A 30 -10.37 -12.92 23.51
N VAL A 31 -10.30 -11.57 23.53
CA VAL A 31 -10.80 -10.77 24.64
C VAL A 31 -12.31 -10.97 24.82
N ALA A 32 -13.09 -10.96 23.74
CA ALA A 32 -14.54 -11.15 23.80
C ALA A 32 -14.92 -12.51 24.41
N LEU A 33 -14.26 -13.59 23.97
CA LEU A 33 -14.49 -14.95 24.50
C LEU A 33 -14.13 -15.07 25.99
N LEU A 34 -12.93 -14.59 26.38
CA LEU A 34 -12.48 -14.70 27.76
C LEU A 34 -13.26 -13.82 28.72
N TRP A 35 -13.66 -12.61 28.29
CA TRP A 35 -14.47 -11.72 29.11
C TRP A 35 -15.92 -12.20 29.21
N GLY A 36 -16.51 -12.70 28.11
CA GLY A 36 -17.88 -13.22 28.07
C GLY A 36 -18.10 -14.40 29.03
N GLN A 37 -17.14 -15.34 29.11
CA GLN A 37 -17.22 -16.46 30.05
C GLN A 37 -17.26 -16.05 31.53
N ARG A 38 -16.64 -14.91 31.89
CA ARG A 38 -16.71 -14.36 33.24
C ARG A 38 -18.13 -13.91 33.62
N VAL A 39 -18.85 -13.29 32.66
CA VAL A 39 -20.22 -12.79 32.88
C VAL A 39 -21.19 -13.97 33.15
N GLU A 40 -21.00 -15.08 32.44
CA GLU A 40 -21.80 -16.29 32.67
C GLU A 40 -21.50 -16.98 34.02
N ALA A 41 -20.24 -16.86 34.50
CA ALA A 41 -19.82 -17.50 35.76
C ALA A 41 -20.20 -16.68 37.02
N SER A 42 -20.59 -15.42 36.91
CA SER A 42 -20.96 -14.55 38.03
C SER A 42 -22.27 -13.77 37.76
N PRO A 43 -23.42 -14.45 37.88
CA PRO A 43 -24.70 -13.81 37.57
C PRO A 43 -25.15 -12.72 38.56
N ALA A 44 -24.41 -12.50 39.67
CA ALA A 44 -24.84 -11.70 40.80
C ALA A 44 -24.74 -10.17 40.60
N ASP A 45 -23.99 -9.68 39.61
CA ASP A 45 -23.82 -8.24 39.34
C ASP A 45 -24.53 -7.78 38.03
N GLY A 46 -25.34 -8.63 37.46
CA GLY A 46 -26.00 -8.44 36.17
C GLY A 46 -27.35 -7.69 36.24
N ALA A 47 -27.36 -6.49 36.77
CA ALA A 47 -28.37 -5.52 36.31
C ALA A 47 -27.88 -4.99 34.96
N ALA A 48 -28.08 -5.79 33.91
CA ALA A 48 -27.89 -5.36 32.51
C ALA A 48 -28.75 -4.11 32.33
N ASN A 49 -28.13 -2.96 32.23
CA ASN A 49 -28.82 -1.72 31.94
C ASN A 49 -29.20 -1.82 30.44
N ASP A 50 -30.43 -2.27 30.16
CA ASP A 50 -31.03 -2.42 28.83
C ASP A 50 -30.83 -1.16 27.94
N ALA A 51 -30.58 -0.02 28.55
CA ALA A 51 -30.36 1.25 27.87
C ALA A 51 -29.04 1.33 27.09
N ALA A 52 -28.01 0.48 27.37
CA ALA A 52 -26.71 0.54 26.67
C ALA A 52 -26.71 -0.30 25.40
N VAL A 53 -27.62 -1.26 25.26
CA VAL A 53 -27.69 -2.19 24.12
C VAL A 53 -28.32 -1.54 22.90
N ASP A 54 -29.18 -0.56 23.08
CA ASP A 54 -29.98 0.07 22.01
C ASP A 54 -29.40 1.42 21.55
N GLU A 55 -28.16 1.71 21.90
CA GLU A 55 -27.53 2.97 21.49
C GLU A 55 -27.12 2.92 20.02
N PRO A 56 -27.58 3.88 19.17
CA PRO A 56 -27.27 3.90 17.75
C PRO A 56 -25.77 3.98 17.47
N LEU A 57 -25.31 3.30 16.42
CA LEU A 57 -23.88 3.24 16.03
C LEU A 57 -23.22 4.62 15.90
N HIS A 58 -23.95 5.63 15.43
CA HIS A 58 -23.39 7.00 15.31
C HIS A 58 -23.00 7.58 16.67
N ARG A 59 -23.72 7.31 17.77
CA ARG A 59 -23.32 7.75 19.11
C ARG A 59 -22.03 7.06 19.58
N TRP A 60 -21.87 5.78 19.25
CA TRP A 60 -20.61 5.08 19.49
C TRP A 60 -19.44 5.77 18.77
N MET A 61 -19.61 6.07 17.49
CA MET A 61 -18.55 6.66 16.66
C MET A 61 -18.23 8.12 17.02
N GLU A 62 -19.27 8.92 17.32
CA GLU A 62 -19.13 10.37 17.53
C GLU A 62 -18.88 10.76 18.97
N GLN A 63 -19.28 9.94 19.93
CA GLN A 63 -19.23 10.28 21.37
C GLN A 63 -18.43 9.25 22.18
N ARG A 64 -18.83 7.98 22.21
CA ARG A 64 -18.22 6.98 23.11
C ARG A 64 -16.77 6.68 22.77
N LEU A 65 -16.45 6.39 21.52
CA LEU A 65 -15.07 6.09 21.11
C LEU A 65 -14.13 7.29 21.33
N PRO A 66 -14.48 8.53 20.95
CA PRO A 66 -13.68 9.70 21.28
C PRO A 66 -13.49 9.93 22.79
N GLN A 67 -14.54 9.73 23.61
CA GLN A 67 -14.45 9.84 25.07
C GLN A 67 -13.47 8.80 25.65
N LEU A 68 -13.57 7.53 25.23
CA LEU A 68 -12.66 6.47 25.65
C LEU A 68 -11.23 6.72 25.19
N ALA A 69 -11.05 7.26 23.98
CA ALA A 69 -9.74 7.61 23.43
C ALA A 69 -9.06 8.79 24.15
N ALA A 70 -9.84 9.70 24.70
CA ALA A 70 -9.33 10.85 25.48
C ALA A 70 -8.81 10.45 26.86
N LEU A 71 -9.24 9.30 27.40
CA LEU A 71 -8.78 8.77 28.69
C LEU A 71 -7.44 8.06 28.55
N GLN A 72 -6.67 8.03 29.65
CA GLN A 72 -5.38 7.34 29.70
C GLN A 72 -5.23 6.51 30.97
N GLY A 73 -4.30 5.59 30.97
CA GLY A 73 -3.92 4.78 32.15
C GLY A 73 -5.10 3.99 32.72
N GLU A 74 -5.26 4.03 34.04
CA GLU A 74 -6.29 3.27 34.76
C GLU A 74 -7.71 3.79 34.51
N ALA A 75 -7.89 5.11 34.29
CA ALA A 75 -9.20 5.66 33.98
C ALA A 75 -9.75 5.12 32.65
N GLN A 76 -8.88 4.95 31.64
CA GLN A 76 -9.25 4.31 30.38
C GLN A 76 -9.59 2.83 30.58
N ALA A 77 -8.79 2.13 31.37
CA ALA A 77 -9.01 0.70 31.66
C ALA A 77 -10.35 0.45 32.36
N GLN A 78 -10.69 1.27 33.36
CA GLN A 78 -11.97 1.21 34.04
C GLN A 78 -13.17 1.52 33.12
N ALA A 79 -13.03 2.52 32.26
CA ALA A 79 -14.08 2.87 31.30
C ALA A 79 -14.32 1.77 30.28
N VAL A 80 -13.25 1.12 29.79
CA VAL A 80 -13.35 -0.04 28.88
C VAL A 80 -13.98 -1.25 29.59
N ARG A 81 -13.57 -1.56 30.83
CA ARG A 81 -14.19 -2.64 31.63
C ARG A 81 -15.68 -2.38 31.89
N ALA A 82 -16.07 -1.13 32.22
CA ALA A 82 -17.45 -0.74 32.36
C ALA A 82 -18.25 -0.92 31.06
N CYS A 83 -17.65 -0.53 29.95
CA CYS A 83 -18.23 -0.73 28.62
C CYS A 83 -18.47 -2.22 28.31
N TRP A 84 -17.50 -3.09 28.61
CA TRP A 84 -17.62 -4.54 28.41
C TRP A 84 -18.68 -5.15 29.36
N ALA A 85 -18.74 -4.70 30.60
CA ALA A 85 -19.71 -5.20 31.58
C ALA A 85 -21.18 -4.83 31.24
N SER A 86 -21.38 -3.71 30.54
CA SER A 86 -22.69 -3.29 30.07
C SER A 86 -23.08 -3.83 28.68
N CYS A 87 -22.20 -4.59 28.05
CA CYS A 87 -22.40 -5.11 26.69
C CYS A 87 -22.79 -6.59 26.72
N PRO A 88 -23.81 -7.02 25.96
CA PRO A 88 -24.11 -8.42 25.78
C PRO A 88 -22.92 -9.21 25.24
N PRO A 89 -22.68 -10.45 25.70
CA PRO A 89 -21.53 -11.26 25.28
C PRO A 89 -21.38 -11.38 23.76
N GLU A 90 -22.49 -11.50 23.04
CA GLU A 90 -22.54 -11.63 21.58
C GLU A 90 -22.08 -10.37 20.84
N LEU A 91 -22.13 -9.19 21.48
CA LEU A 91 -21.69 -7.92 20.91
C LEU A 91 -20.25 -7.53 21.31
N LEU A 92 -19.64 -8.21 22.28
CA LEU A 92 -18.29 -7.91 22.77
C LEU A 92 -17.24 -7.92 21.66
N LEU A 93 -17.33 -8.88 20.73
CA LEU A 93 -16.44 -8.91 19.56
C LEU A 93 -16.57 -7.64 18.72
N LEU A 94 -17.80 -7.20 18.44
CA LEU A 94 -18.06 -6.01 17.66
C LEU A 94 -17.52 -4.76 18.36
N VAL A 95 -17.78 -4.63 19.65
CA VAL A 95 -17.26 -3.52 20.48
C VAL A 95 -15.73 -3.49 20.48
N ASN A 96 -15.07 -4.64 20.66
CA ASN A 96 -13.61 -4.72 20.62
C ASN A 96 -13.05 -4.38 19.24
N LYS A 97 -13.75 -4.70 18.15
CA LYS A 97 -13.38 -4.29 16.80
C LYS A 97 -13.53 -2.78 16.60
N LEU A 98 -14.57 -2.16 17.17
CA LEU A 98 -14.73 -0.69 17.18
C LEU A 98 -13.59 -0.02 17.96
N LEU A 99 -13.28 -0.50 19.16
CA LEU A 99 -12.21 0.02 20.01
C LEU A 99 -10.81 -0.09 19.38
N SER A 100 -10.55 -1.17 18.63
CA SER A 100 -9.25 -1.42 18.00
C SER A 100 -9.12 -0.87 16.57
N GLY A 101 -10.21 -0.39 15.94
CA GLY A 101 -10.25 -0.02 14.53
C GLY A 101 -10.00 -1.21 13.56
N GLY A 102 -10.04 -2.44 14.09
CA GLY A 102 -9.59 -3.66 13.39
C GLY A 102 -10.67 -4.36 12.57
N PHE A 103 -11.63 -3.65 12.00
CA PHE A 103 -12.63 -4.26 11.13
C PHE A 103 -12.02 -4.84 9.86
N ARG A 104 -12.20 -6.16 9.67
CA ARG A 104 -11.88 -6.88 8.44
C ARG A 104 -13.16 -7.54 7.93
N VAL A 105 -14.04 -6.73 7.37
CA VAL A 105 -15.37 -7.17 6.94
C VAL A 105 -15.38 -7.88 5.58
N GLY A 106 -14.22 -8.04 4.92
CA GLY A 106 -14.13 -8.69 3.61
C GLY A 106 -14.77 -7.91 2.46
N VAL A 107 -15.14 -6.64 2.71
CA VAL A 107 -15.76 -5.77 1.72
C VAL A 107 -14.73 -4.74 1.25
N SER A 108 -14.47 -4.72 -0.05
CA SER A 108 -13.55 -3.72 -0.64
C SER A 108 -14.24 -2.37 -0.78
N THR A 109 -13.47 -1.28 -0.76
CA THR A 109 -13.95 0.09 -1.03
C THR A 109 -14.73 0.13 -2.36
N GLY A 110 -14.25 -0.52 -3.43
CA GLY A 110 -14.96 -0.57 -4.71
C GLY A 110 -16.33 -1.25 -4.64
N LEU A 111 -16.51 -2.26 -3.78
CA LEU A 111 -17.82 -2.89 -3.59
C LEU A 111 -18.79 -1.96 -2.85
N VAL A 112 -18.30 -1.25 -1.82
CA VAL A 112 -19.10 -0.23 -1.10
C VAL A 112 -19.48 0.90 -2.05
N THR A 113 -18.52 1.45 -2.81
CA THR A 113 -18.76 2.50 -3.81
C THR A 113 -19.87 2.10 -4.78
N ARG A 114 -19.80 0.89 -5.35
CA ARG A 114 -20.81 0.35 -6.25
C ARG A 114 -22.18 0.21 -5.60
N ALA A 115 -22.23 -0.30 -4.37
CA ALA A 115 -23.49 -0.50 -3.64
C ALA A 115 -24.17 0.85 -3.33
N VAL A 116 -23.41 1.84 -2.86
CA VAL A 116 -23.92 3.19 -2.56
C VAL A 116 -24.33 3.91 -3.84
N ALA A 117 -23.54 3.81 -4.93
CA ALA A 117 -23.88 4.41 -6.22
C ALA A 117 -25.21 3.87 -6.76
N ARG A 118 -25.41 2.54 -6.69
CA ARG A 118 -26.70 1.92 -7.09
C ARG A 118 -27.86 2.38 -6.21
N SER A 119 -27.67 2.46 -4.91
CA SER A 119 -28.69 2.92 -3.95
C SER A 119 -29.09 4.37 -4.19
N ALA A 120 -28.14 5.22 -4.57
CA ALA A 120 -28.33 6.65 -4.82
C ALA A 120 -28.69 6.98 -6.28
N ALA A 121 -28.80 5.98 -7.17
CA ALA A 121 -28.97 6.14 -8.61
C ALA A 121 -27.92 7.05 -9.26
N LEU A 122 -26.65 6.93 -8.81
CA LEU A 122 -25.50 7.68 -9.29
C LEU A 122 -24.57 6.80 -10.12
N GLU A 123 -23.79 7.41 -11.01
CA GLU A 123 -22.65 6.78 -11.67
C GLU A 123 -21.59 6.37 -10.64
N GLU A 124 -21.02 5.13 -10.74
CA GLU A 124 -19.97 4.63 -9.83
C GLU A 124 -18.74 5.55 -9.80
N ALA A 125 -18.39 6.14 -10.96
CA ALA A 125 -17.26 7.06 -11.08
C ALA A 125 -17.47 8.38 -10.33
N VAL A 126 -18.69 8.89 -10.30
CA VAL A 126 -19.05 10.11 -9.54
C VAL A 126 -18.92 9.86 -8.05
N LEU A 127 -19.46 8.73 -7.56
CA LEU A 127 -19.37 8.40 -6.15
C LEU A 127 -17.93 8.10 -5.73
N ALA A 128 -17.15 7.38 -6.56
CA ALA A 128 -15.74 7.15 -6.32
C ALA A 128 -14.97 8.47 -6.16
N HIS A 129 -15.23 9.45 -7.04
CA HIS A 129 -14.61 10.77 -6.95
C HIS A 129 -14.99 11.51 -5.66
N ARG A 130 -16.26 11.44 -5.24
CA ARG A 130 -16.72 12.07 -3.97
C ARG A 130 -16.13 11.45 -2.72
N LEU A 131 -15.72 10.19 -2.78
CA LEU A 131 -15.07 9.47 -1.67
C LEU A 131 -13.55 9.69 -1.60
N MET A 132 -12.92 10.26 -2.64
CA MET A 132 -11.48 10.53 -2.64
C MET A 132 -11.09 11.53 -1.53
N GLY A 133 -9.92 11.34 -0.93
CA GLY A 133 -9.40 12.21 0.11
C GLY A 133 -9.99 11.97 1.52
N GLY A 134 -10.66 10.84 1.70
CA GLY A 134 -11.26 10.44 2.97
C GLY A 134 -12.69 10.95 3.16
N PHE A 135 -13.47 10.18 3.88
CA PHE A 135 -14.85 10.47 4.23
C PHE A 135 -14.98 10.60 5.75
N VAL A 136 -15.31 11.78 6.23
CA VAL A 136 -15.63 12.00 7.64
C VAL A 136 -17.14 11.77 7.81
N PRO A 137 -17.59 10.73 8.52
CA PRO A 137 -19.00 10.39 8.65
C PRO A 137 -19.78 11.49 9.36
N SER A 138 -20.75 12.08 8.67
CA SER A 138 -21.76 12.96 9.21
C SER A 138 -23.02 12.91 8.36
N ALA A 139 -24.16 13.36 8.90
CA ALA A 139 -25.40 13.42 8.14
C ALA A 139 -25.31 14.37 6.94
N GLU A 140 -24.52 15.43 7.03
CA GLU A 140 -24.27 16.37 5.96
C GLU A 140 -23.37 15.76 4.88
N ALA A 141 -22.24 15.15 5.28
CA ALA A 141 -21.34 14.46 4.37
C ALA A 141 -22.05 13.33 3.60
N TRP A 142 -22.93 12.58 4.27
CA TRP A 142 -23.75 11.56 3.61
C TRP A 142 -24.70 12.17 2.58
N ARG A 143 -25.45 13.24 2.96
CA ARG A 143 -26.35 13.92 2.01
C ARG A 143 -25.61 14.45 0.78
N THR A 144 -24.44 15.05 0.97
CA THR A 144 -23.57 15.51 -0.11
C THR A 144 -23.06 14.35 -0.98
N LEU A 145 -22.67 13.24 -0.34
CA LEU A 145 -22.16 12.05 -1.04
C LEU A 145 -23.20 11.48 -2.03
N VAL A 146 -24.47 11.39 -1.60
CA VAL A 146 -25.56 10.75 -2.37
C VAL A 146 -26.44 11.73 -3.14
N ALA A 147 -26.19 13.04 -3.09
CA ALA A 147 -26.99 14.03 -3.81
C ALA A 147 -26.89 13.84 -5.34
N ALA A 148 -28.00 13.98 -6.06
CA ALA A 148 -28.04 13.85 -7.52
C ALA A 148 -27.18 14.95 -8.19
N ASP A 149 -27.24 16.18 -7.68
CA ASP A 149 -26.53 17.36 -8.19
C ASP A 149 -25.66 17.98 -7.10
N ALA A 150 -24.54 17.35 -6.76
CA ALA A 150 -23.57 17.99 -5.89
C ALA A 150 -22.53 18.75 -6.73
N ASN A 151 -22.89 19.91 -7.24
CA ASN A 151 -21.96 20.97 -7.64
C ASN A 151 -21.38 21.58 -6.35
N GLY A 152 -20.55 20.84 -5.63
CA GLY A 152 -19.99 21.31 -4.38
C GLY A 152 -18.49 21.53 -4.49
N ASP A 153 -18.04 22.67 -3.96
CA ASP A 153 -16.63 23.10 -3.87
C ASP A 153 -15.67 22.03 -3.26
N SER A 154 -16.20 21.10 -2.46
CA SER A 154 -15.41 20.02 -1.86
C SER A 154 -14.90 18.97 -2.87
N VAL A 155 -15.56 18.84 -4.03
CA VAL A 155 -15.14 17.92 -5.10
C VAL A 155 -14.04 18.55 -5.94
N ALA A 156 -14.02 19.89 -6.03
CA ALA A 156 -13.06 20.63 -6.84
C ALA A 156 -11.60 20.49 -6.36
N ALA A 157 -11.37 20.21 -5.07
CA ALA A 157 -10.02 20.01 -4.52
C ALA A 157 -9.52 18.56 -4.62
N ARG A 158 -10.36 17.61 -5.04
CA ARG A 158 -10.04 16.17 -5.00
C ARG A 158 -9.43 15.67 -6.31
N PRO A 159 -8.58 14.61 -6.25
CA PRO A 159 -8.05 13.98 -7.45
C PRO A 159 -9.14 13.18 -8.16
N TYR A 160 -8.94 12.90 -9.43
CA TYR A 160 -9.72 11.90 -10.14
C TYR A 160 -9.34 10.48 -9.70
N PRO A 161 -10.29 9.52 -9.72
CA PRO A 161 -9.95 8.12 -9.47
C PRO A 161 -8.90 7.62 -10.47
N PHE A 162 -7.87 6.94 -9.96
CA PHE A 162 -6.73 6.54 -10.77
C PHE A 162 -7.07 5.37 -11.72
N PHE A 163 -6.62 5.48 -12.96
CA PHE A 163 -6.62 4.37 -13.91
C PHE A 163 -5.38 3.50 -13.70
N LEU A 164 -5.59 2.17 -13.54
CA LEU A 164 -4.54 1.23 -13.14
C LEU A 164 -4.21 0.24 -14.25
N ALA A 165 -2.92 0.13 -14.57
CA ALA A 165 -2.42 -0.85 -15.52
C ALA A 165 -2.54 -2.30 -15.01
N SER A 166 -2.90 -3.22 -15.90
CA SER A 166 -2.84 -4.66 -15.69
C SER A 166 -1.42 -5.19 -15.95
N PRO A 167 -1.00 -6.33 -15.34
CA PRO A 167 0.17 -7.05 -15.82
C PRO A 167 0.02 -7.37 -17.30
N LEU A 168 1.12 -7.28 -18.06
CA LEU A 168 1.11 -7.57 -19.49
C LEU A 168 0.60 -9.00 -19.73
N ASP A 169 -0.33 -9.11 -20.67
CA ASP A 169 -0.80 -10.37 -21.24
C ASP A 169 -0.30 -10.44 -22.70
N PRO A 170 0.73 -11.25 -22.99
CA PRO A 170 1.31 -11.29 -24.32
C PRO A 170 0.32 -11.68 -25.42
N GLN A 171 -0.66 -12.54 -25.11
CA GLN A 171 -1.64 -12.97 -26.11
C GLN A 171 -2.55 -11.82 -26.54
N LEU A 172 -3.05 -11.04 -25.58
CA LEU A 172 -3.90 -9.88 -25.88
C LEU A 172 -3.13 -8.72 -26.53
N LEU A 173 -1.81 -8.67 -26.36
CA LEU A 173 -0.98 -7.65 -26.97
C LEU A 173 -0.76 -7.91 -28.45
N LEU A 174 -0.52 -9.19 -28.83
CA LEU A 174 -0.19 -9.59 -30.19
C LEU A 174 -1.34 -9.41 -31.20
N ASP A 175 -2.58 -9.28 -30.71
CA ASP A 175 -3.75 -9.03 -31.55
C ASP A 175 -3.77 -7.62 -32.17
N GLN A 176 -2.88 -6.73 -31.71
CA GLN A 176 -2.79 -5.34 -32.17
C GLN A 176 -1.37 -5.01 -32.66
N PRO A 177 -1.21 -4.10 -33.62
CA PRO A 177 0.11 -3.69 -34.07
C PRO A 177 0.83 -2.85 -33.00
N PRO A 178 2.17 -2.89 -32.93
CA PRO A 178 2.95 -2.12 -31.95
C PRO A 178 2.65 -0.61 -31.98
N GLN A 179 2.33 -0.07 -33.15
CA GLN A 179 2.02 1.33 -33.36
C GLN A 179 0.70 1.81 -32.69
N ALA A 180 -0.17 0.85 -32.28
CA ALA A 180 -1.37 1.14 -31.51
C ALA A 180 -1.07 1.44 -30.03
N TRP A 181 0.22 1.34 -29.62
CA TRP A 181 0.63 1.45 -28.24
C TRP A 181 1.69 2.54 -28.05
N GLN A 182 1.45 3.40 -27.06
CA GLN A 182 2.46 4.30 -26.51
C GLN A 182 3.26 3.56 -25.45
N VAL A 183 4.58 3.48 -25.64
CA VAL A 183 5.48 2.80 -24.70
C VAL A 183 6.29 3.83 -23.93
N GLU A 184 6.30 3.71 -22.62
CA GLU A 184 6.99 4.61 -21.69
C GLU A 184 7.77 3.81 -20.65
N TRP A 185 8.79 4.43 -20.05
CA TRP A 185 9.47 3.86 -18.89
C TRP A 185 8.55 3.85 -17.68
N LYS A 186 8.51 2.70 -17.01
CA LYS A 186 7.82 2.57 -15.73
C LYS A 186 8.76 3.00 -14.61
N TRP A 187 8.63 4.24 -14.22
CA TRP A 187 9.45 4.82 -13.15
C TRP A 187 9.07 4.26 -11.77
N ASP A 188 10.06 4.23 -10.86
CA ASP A 188 9.89 3.83 -9.47
C ASP A 188 9.79 5.07 -8.58
N GLY A 189 8.57 5.51 -8.33
CA GLY A 189 8.28 6.71 -7.58
C GLY A 189 6.98 6.62 -6.78
N ILE A 190 6.36 7.78 -6.60
CA ILE A 190 5.01 7.90 -6.02
C ILE A 190 4.10 8.43 -7.10
N ARG A 191 3.18 7.60 -7.56
CA ARG A 191 2.14 8.08 -8.46
C ARG A 191 1.24 9.07 -7.76
N GLY A 192 0.99 10.20 -8.42
CA GLY A 192 0.13 11.25 -7.89
C GLY A 192 -0.53 12.08 -8.96
N GLN A 193 -1.53 12.84 -8.54
CA GLN A 193 -2.15 13.87 -9.36
C GLN A 193 -1.77 15.24 -8.84
N LEU A 194 -1.19 16.05 -9.71
CA LEU A 194 -0.86 17.44 -9.46
C LEU A 194 -2.00 18.31 -10.00
N ILE A 195 -2.62 19.07 -9.13
CA ILE A 195 -3.87 19.78 -9.37
C ILE A 195 -3.68 21.27 -9.14
N HIS A 196 -4.12 22.11 -10.08
CA HIS A 196 -4.31 23.54 -9.89
C HIS A 196 -5.72 23.92 -10.30
N ARG A 197 -6.59 24.21 -9.35
CA ARG A 197 -7.96 24.67 -9.56
C ARG A 197 -8.22 25.97 -8.80
N SER A 198 -9.42 26.54 -8.95
CA SER A 198 -9.81 27.82 -8.32
C SER A 198 -9.58 27.87 -6.80
N HIS A 199 -9.64 26.72 -6.12
CA HIS A 199 -9.44 26.59 -4.67
C HIS A 199 -7.97 26.40 -4.26
N GLY A 200 -7.03 26.43 -5.19
CA GLY A 200 -5.60 26.29 -4.94
C GLY A 200 -4.96 25.05 -5.58
N CYS A 201 -3.76 24.73 -5.08
CA CYS A 201 -2.94 23.66 -5.60
C CYS A 201 -2.85 22.50 -4.62
N SER A 202 -2.86 21.28 -5.16
CA SER A 202 -2.71 20.05 -4.38
C SER A 202 -1.95 18.98 -5.15
N LEU A 203 -1.23 18.13 -4.39
CA LEU A 203 -0.59 16.93 -4.88
C LEU A 203 -1.12 15.75 -4.07
N TRP A 204 -1.90 14.91 -4.72
CA TRP A 204 -2.50 13.72 -4.13
C TRP A 204 -1.75 12.46 -4.57
N SER A 205 -1.40 11.62 -3.61
CA SER A 205 -0.85 10.29 -3.92
C SER A 205 -1.95 9.33 -4.41
N ARG A 206 -1.55 8.24 -5.05
CA ARG A 206 -2.47 7.15 -5.42
C ARG A 206 -3.15 6.52 -4.20
N GLY A 207 -2.55 6.62 -3.01
CA GLY A 207 -3.11 6.15 -1.75
C GLY A 207 -4.14 7.10 -1.15
N GLU A 208 -4.50 8.18 -1.86
CA GLU A 208 -5.43 9.22 -1.42
C GLU A 208 -4.90 10.07 -0.25
N ASP A 209 -3.57 10.13 -0.11
CA ASP A 209 -2.91 11.03 0.83
C ASP A 209 -2.58 12.37 0.16
N LEU A 210 -2.88 13.47 0.85
CA LEU A 210 -2.40 14.79 0.46
C LEU A 210 -0.93 14.95 0.90
N ILE A 211 -0.03 15.07 -0.08
CA ILE A 211 1.42 15.09 0.16
C ILE A 211 2.08 16.44 -0.14
N ASN A 212 1.32 17.51 -0.11
CA ASN A 212 1.78 18.89 -0.36
C ASN A 212 3.00 19.25 0.49
N ASP A 213 2.92 18.98 1.79
CA ASP A 213 3.92 19.38 2.77
C ASP A 213 5.29 18.73 2.52
N ALA A 214 5.29 17.52 1.95
CA ALA A 214 6.52 16.80 1.64
C ALA A 214 7.20 17.31 0.36
N PHE A 215 6.44 18.01 -0.54
CA PHE A 215 6.93 18.42 -1.86
C PHE A 215 6.55 19.86 -2.21
N PRO A 216 6.98 20.88 -1.42
CA PRO A 216 6.62 22.28 -1.63
C PRO A 216 7.04 22.81 -3.00
N GLU A 217 8.15 22.32 -3.57
CA GLU A 217 8.60 22.68 -4.92
C GLU A 217 7.67 22.20 -6.03
N LEU A 218 6.94 21.09 -5.82
CA LEU A 218 5.92 20.62 -6.77
C LEU A 218 4.60 21.38 -6.61
N ILE A 219 4.32 21.90 -5.42
CA ILE A 219 3.21 22.84 -5.24
C ILE A 219 3.52 24.19 -5.92
N ALA A 220 4.75 24.67 -5.85
CA ALA A 220 5.19 25.85 -6.61
C ALA A 220 5.09 25.61 -8.13
N LEU A 221 5.44 24.40 -8.60
CA LEU A 221 5.20 23.99 -9.98
C LEU A 221 3.69 24.07 -10.32
N ALA A 222 2.82 23.48 -9.50
CA ALA A 222 1.37 23.52 -9.74
C ALA A 222 0.86 24.98 -9.87
N GLN A 223 1.31 25.87 -8.98
CA GLN A 223 0.95 27.29 -8.98
C GLN A 223 1.36 28.01 -10.28
N SER A 224 2.41 27.53 -10.96
CA SER A 224 2.87 28.09 -12.23
C SER A 224 2.10 27.57 -13.46
N LEU A 225 1.22 26.58 -13.30
CA LEU A 225 0.34 26.06 -14.36
C LEU A 225 -0.93 26.90 -14.44
N PRO A 226 -1.64 26.87 -15.58
CA PRO A 226 -2.97 27.49 -15.70
C PRO A 226 -3.98 26.89 -14.70
N VAL A 227 -4.88 27.71 -14.17
CA VAL A 227 -6.01 27.23 -13.36
C VAL A 227 -6.88 26.27 -14.18
N GLY A 228 -7.39 25.22 -13.54
CA GLY A 228 -8.12 24.15 -14.20
C GLY A 228 -7.20 23.11 -14.86
N THR A 229 -6.00 22.90 -14.31
CA THR A 229 -5.06 21.88 -14.77
C THR A 229 -5.00 20.72 -13.79
N VAL A 230 -5.14 19.49 -14.29
CA VAL A 230 -4.91 18.24 -13.54
C VAL A 230 -3.98 17.32 -14.34
N LEU A 231 -2.83 17.06 -13.78
CA LEU A 231 -1.82 16.14 -14.33
C LEU A 231 -1.80 14.84 -13.54
N ASP A 232 -1.73 13.70 -14.21
CA ASP A 232 -1.38 12.41 -13.62
C ASP A 232 0.07 12.11 -13.93
N GLY A 233 0.85 11.72 -12.92
CA GLY A 233 2.28 11.55 -13.09
C GLY A 233 2.93 10.77 -11.96
N GLU A 234 4.25 10.70 -12.01
CA GLU A 234 5.09 10.06 -11.01
C GLU A 234 5.98 11.10 -10.34
N VAL A 235 5.96 11.17 -9.01
CA VAL A 235 6.91 11.95 -8.21
C VAL A 235 8.15 11.11 -7.99
N ILE A 236 9.30 11.64 -8.38
CA ILE A 236 10.61 11.00 -8.19
C ILE A 236 11.63 12.03 -7.73
N VAL A 237 12.80 11.57 -7.31
CA VAL A 237 13.96 12.44 -7.10
C VAL A 237 14.82 12.41 -8.36
N TRP A 238 14.99 13.58 -8.99
CA TRP A 238 15.80 13.70 -10.21
C TRP A 238 16.53 15.04 -10.24
N GLU A 239 17.86 14.97 -10.20
CA GLU A 239 18.69 16.15 -10.39
C GLU A 239 18.49 16.69 -11.82
N PRO A 240 18.42 18.01 -12.02
CA PRO A 240 18.11 18.62 -13.32
C PRO A 240 18.97 18.09 -14.47
N ASP A 241 20.27 17.94 -14.23
CA ASP A 241 21.27 17.59 -15.25
C ASP A 241 21.66 16.09 -15.22
N ALA A 242 21.05 15.28 -14.35
CA ALA A 242 21.35 13.86 -14.28
C ALA A 242 20.71 13.08 -15.42
N ALA A 243 21.39 12.05 -15.91
CA ALA A 243 20.91 11.16 -16.98
C ALA A 243 19.80 10.21 -16.51
N ALA A 244 19.73 9.91 -15.21
CA ALA A 244 18.75 9.01 -14.60
C ALA A 244 18.27 9.55 -13.26
N PRO A 245 17.08 9.14 -12.77
CA PRO A 245 16.61 9.52 -11.45
C PRO A 245 17.46 8.90 -10.34
N GLU A 246 17.33 9.45 -9.13
CA GLU A 246 17.85 8.83 -7.93
C GLU A 246 17.04 7.56 -7.57
N PRO A 247 17.64 6.60 -6.82
CA PRO A 247 16.90 5.46 -6.29
C PRO A 247 15.71 5.89 -5.44
N PHE A 248 14.67 5.06 -5.38
CA PHE A 248 13.47 5.32 -4.56
C PHE A 248 13.77 5.61 -3.08
N ALA A 249 14.90 5.11 -2.55
CA ALA A 249 15.37 5.40 -1.20
C ALA A 249 15.59 6.90 -0.96
N SER A 250 16.02 7.67 -1.98
CA SER A 250 16.16 9.14 -1.90
C SER A 250 14.79 9.81 -1.75
N LEU A 251 13.76 9.30 -2.43
CA LEU A 251 12.39 9.76 -2.30
C LEU A 251 11.80 9.44 -0.93
N GLN A 252 12.09 8.26 -0.37
CA GLN A 252 11.63 7.87 0.97
C GLN A 252 12.11 8.82 2.06
N ARG A 253 13.25 9.48 1.89
CA ARG A 253 13.76 10.50 2.84
C ARG A 253 12.84 11.73 2.95
N ARG A 254 12.00 11.96 1.92
CA ARG A 254 11.04 13.07 1.85
C ARG A 254 9.70 12.70 2.47
N LEU A 255 9.32 11.41 2.39
CA LEU A 255 8.03 10.92 2.86
C LEU A 255 7.84 11.09 4.37
N GLY A 256 6.62 11.42 4.78
CA GLY A 256 6.26 11.62 6.18
C GLY A 256 6.82 12.88 6.84
N ARG A 257 7.52 13.75 6.09
CA ARG A 257 8.04 15.02 6.60
C ARG A 257 7.06 16.17 6.28
N LYS A 258 6.58 16.83 7.33
CA LYS A 258 5.67 17.99 7.19
C LYS A 258 6.35 19.27 6.72
N ALA A 259 7.68 19.36 6.81
CA ALA A 259 8.45 20.52 6.34
C ALA A 259 9.88 20.06 6.05
N PRO A 260 10.18 19.60 4.82
CA PRO A 260 11.55 19.25 4.46
C PRO A 260 12.42 20.49 4.44
N SER A 261 13.60 20.42 5.10
CA SER A 261 14.55 21.53 5.12
C SER A 261 15.05 21.85 3.71
N ALA A 262 15.47 23.09 3.47
CA ALA A 262 16.05 23.50 2.19
C ALA A 262 17.27 22.64 1.79
N ALA A 263 18.05 22.17 2.78
CA ALA A 263 19.15 21.23 2.53
C ALA A 263 18.64 19.88 1.99
N LEU A 264 17.57 19.32 2.56
CA LEU A 264 16.99 18.07 2.10
C LEU A 264 16.33 18.21 0.72
N GLN A 265 15.70 19.35 0.43
CA GLN A 265 15.14 19.65 -0.89
C GLN A 265 16.22 19.71 -1.97
N ARG A 266 17.41 20.26 -1.64
CA ARG A 266 18.56 20.25 -2.55
C ARG A 266 19.21 18.88 -2.71
N GLN A 267 19.29 18.09 -1.65
CA GLN A 267 19.86 16.73 -1.71
C GLN A 267 18.94 15.71 -2.39
N CYS A 268 17.64 15.91 -2.33
CA CYS A 268 16.63 15.04 -2.90
C CYS A 268 15.61 15.89 -3.67
N PRO A 269 16.00 16.52 -4.79
CA PRO A 269 15.13 17.42 -5.54
C PRO A 269 14.00 16.65 -6.18
N ALA A 270 12.75 16.97 -5.81
CA ALA A 270 11.58 16.31 -6.38
C ALA A 270 11.32 16.80 -7.81
N CYS A 271 10.97 15.87 -8.67
CA CYS A 271 10.57 16.09 -10.04
C CYS A 271 9.24 15.36 -10.29
N PHE A 272 8.33 15.96 -11.03
CA PHE A 272 7.07 15.37 -11.46
C PHE A 272 7.19 14.95 -12.92
N ILE A 273 7.10 13.65 -13.20
CA ILE A 273 7.00 13.13 -14.56
C ILE A 273 5.52 13.04 -14.92
N GLY A 274 5.01 14.07 -15.61
CA GLY A 274 3.62 14.11 -16.04
C GLY A 274 3.41 13.29 -17.31
N TYR A 275 2.64 12.22 -17.20
CA TYR A 275 2.40 11.33 -18.35
C TYR A 275 0.97 11.36 -18.86
N ASP A 276 0.05 12.05 -18.19
CA ASP A 276 -1.31 12.26 -18.68
C ASP A 276 -1.86 13.61 -18.21
N LEU A 277 -2.73 14.22 -19.04
CA LEU A 277 -3.43 15.45 -18.75
C LEU A 277 -4.93 15.15 -18.67
N LEU A 278 -5.47 15.27 -17.46
CA LEU A 278 -6.85 14.88 -17.17
C LEU A 278 -7.83 16.06 -17.27
N GLU A 279 -7.33 17.27 -17.02
CA GLU A 279 -8.13 18.49 -17.08
C GLU A 279 -7.27 19.64 -17.62
N SER A 280 -7.82 20.48 -18.49
CA SER A 280 -7.18 21.67 -19.04
C SER A 280 -8.16 22.82 -19.13
N GLY A 281 -7.85 23.95 -18.47
CA GLY A 281 -8.73 25.11 -18.41
C GLY A 281 -10.11 24.78 -17.80
N GLY A 282 -10.17 23.80 -16.90
CA GLY A 282 -11.40 23.33 -16.26
C GLY A 282 -12.22 22.31 -17.10
N ASN A 283 -11.76 21.97 -18.30
CA ASN A 283 -12.42 20.97 -19.14
C ASN A 283 -11.87 19.57 -18.85
N ASP A 284 -12.75 18.62 -18.56
CA ASP A 284 -12.39 17.20 -18.35
C ASP A 284 -12.01 16.55 -19.68
N LEU A 285 -10.77 16.08 -19.78
CA LEU A 285 -10.21 15.44 -20.96
C LEU A 285 -10.21 13.90 -20.90
N ARG A 286 -10.65 13.31 -19.80
CA ARG A 286 -10.51 11.86 -19.55
C ARG A 286 -11.20 10.98 -20.58
N GLN A 287 -12.27 11.47 -21.25
CA GLN A 287 -12.96 10.72 -22.29
C GLN A 287 -12.26 10.79 -23.65
N LEU A 288 -11.30 11.69 -23.83
CA LEU A 288 -10.53 11.76 -25.07
C LEU A 288 -9.57 10.57 -25.18
N PRO A 289 -9.22 10.14 -26.40
CA PRO A 289 -8.12 9.20 -26.64
C PRO A 289 -6.81 9.66 -26.00
N LEU A 290 -5.98 8.72 -25.52
CA LEU A 290 -4.67 9.03 -24.94
C LEU A 290 -3.81 9.89 -25.88
N ALA A 291 -3.82 9.60 -27.18
CA ALA A 291 -3.05 10.36 -28.17
C ALA A 291 -3.39 11.87 -28.14
N GLN A 292 -4.67 12.21 -28.02
CA GLN A 292 -5.12 13.61 -27.95
C GLN A 292 -4.75 14.25 -26.58
N ARG A 293 -4.94 13.52 -25.49
CA ARG A 293 -4.51 14.00 -24.16
C ARG A 293 -3.00 14.22 -24.10
N ARG A 294 -2.23 13.35 -24.76
CA ARG A 294 -0.76 13.49 -24.87
C ARG A 294 -0.38 14.73 -25.68
N GLU A 295 -1.02 14.99 -26.79
CA GLU A 295 -0.79 16.21 -27.59
C GLU A 295 -1.07 17.48 -26.77
N HIS A 296 -2.20 17.53 -26.07
CA HIS A 296 -2.52 18.64 -25.16
C HIS A 296 -1.48 18.81 -24.04
N LEU A 297 -0.99 17.70 -23.47
CA LEU A 297 0.06 17.68 -22.45
C LEU A 297 1.38 18.27 -22.98
N GLU A 298 1.81 17.88 -24.18
CA GLU A 298 3.02 18.36 -24.82
C GLU A 298 2.93 19.86 -25.14
N GLN A 299 1.79 20.30 -25.65
CA GLN A 299 1.51 21.71 -25.90
C GLN A 299 1.51 22.53 -24.61
N LEU A 300 0.90 22.03 -23.53
CA LEU A 300 0.91 22.69 -22.23
C LEU A 300 2.34 22.78 -21.67
N HIS A 301 3.09 21.67 -21.71
CA HIS A 301 4.48 21.64 -21.26
C HIS A 301 5.37 22.60 -22.06
N GLY A 302 5.24 22.64 -23.38
CA GLY A 302 6.01 23.54 -24.24
C GLY A 302 5.74 25.02 -23.91
N ARG A 303 4.47 25.41 -23.72
CA ARG A 303 4.11 26.77 -23.30
C ARG A 303 4.68 27.10 -21.92
N TRP A 304 4.56 26.16 -20.98
CA TRP A 304 5.10 26.32 -19.63
C TRP A 304 6.63 26.49 -19.65
N MET A 305 7.35 25.64 -20.39
CA MET A 305 8.81 25.72 -20.52
C MET A 305 9.31 27.05 -21.09
N ALA A 306 8.53 27.68 -21.96
CA ALA A 306 8.88 28.98 -22.53
C ALA A 306 8.78 30.15 -21.53
N GLN A 307 8.00 29.99 -20.45
CA GLN A 307 7.65 31.07 -19.52
C GLN A 307 8.15 30.82 -18.09
N VAL A 308 8.51 29.54 -17.74
CA VAL A 308 8.83 29.14 -16.38
C VAL A 308 10.16 29.73 -15.91
N GLU A 309 10.18 30.19 -14.66
CA GLU A 309 11.37 30.63 -13.98
C GLU A 309 12.40 29.51 -13.79
N PRO A 310 13.72 29.81 -13.88
CA PRO A 310 14.78 28.81 -13.84
C PRO A 310 14.69 27.79 -12.69
N PRO A 311 14.34 28.16 -11.44
CA PRO A 311 14.26 27.19 -10.33
C PRO A 311 13.24 26.06 -10.54
N LEU A 312 12.24 26.26 -11.39
CA LEU A 312 11.19 25.28 -11.65
C LEU A 312 11.44 24.45 -12.91
N ARG A 313 12.35 24.82 -13.81
CA ARG A 313 12.55 24.17 -15.12
C ARG A 313 12.80 22.67 -15.02
N GLY A 314 13.52 22.20 -14.04
CA GLY A 314 13.78 20.77 -13.82
C GLY A 314 12.73 20.04 -13.00
N ARG A 315 11.64 20.71 -12.59
CA ARG A 315 10.63 20.11 -11.69
C ARG A 315 9.51 19.39 -12.41
N TRP A 316 9.34 19.63 -13.70
CA TRP A 316 8.38 18.92 -14.54
C TRP A 316 9.06 18.36 -15.78
N ARG A 317 8.89 17.07 -15.99
CA ARG A 317 9.35 16.35 -17.19
C ARG A 317 8.20 15.61 -17.83
N LEU A 318 8.27 15.44 -19.14
CA LEU A 318 7.44 14.47 -19.84
C LEU A 318 8.19 13.16 -20.00
N PRO A 319 7.52 11.99 -19.91
CA PRO A 319 8.16 10.73 -20.23
C PRO A 319 8.52 10.69 -21.71
N ALA A 320 9.70 10.16 -22.02
CA ALA A 320 10.03 9.79 -23.38
C ALA A 320 9.08 8.67 -23.84
N VAL A 321 8.58 8.80 -25.06
CA VAL A 321 7.78 7.77 -25.71
C VAL A 321 8.69 6.97 -26.63
N GLU A 322 8.85 5.70 -26.33
CA GLU A 322 9.62 4.77 -27.12
C GLU A 322 8.75 4.23 -28.28
N ARG A 323 9.27 4.27 -29.50
CA ARG A 323 8.56 3.77 -30.68
C ARG A 323 8.95 2.33 -30.95
N LEU A 324 7.99 1.43 -30.87
CA LEU A 324 8.18 0.04 -31.27
C LEU A 324 7.80 -0.15 -32.73
N HIS A 325 8.70 -0.70 -33.52
CA HIS A 325 8.43 -1.07 -34.91
C HIS A 325 7.96 -2.53 -35.00
N SER A 326 8.35 -3.36 -34.05
CA SER A 326 7.92 -4.76 -33.93
C SER A 326 7.82 -5.19 -32.47
N TRP A 327 7.10 -6.26 -32.19
CA TRP A 327 6.99 -6.82 -30.84
C TRP A 327 8.29 -7.47 -30.35
N GLU A 328 9.15 -7.93 -31.25
CA GLU A 328 10.46 -8.49 -30.90
C GLU A 328 11.38 -7.47 -30.21
N ALA A 329 11.18 -6.17 -30.51
CA ALA A 329 11.94 -5.10 -29.88
C ALA A 329 11.52 -4.80 -28.43
N LEU A 330 10.36 -5.32 -27.99
CA LEU A 330 9.83 -5.02 -26.64
C LEU A 330 10.70 -5.57 -25.52
N GLU A 331 11.19 -6.82 -25.66
CA GLU A 331 11.98 -7.46 -24.62
C GLU A 331 13.37 -6.83 -24.45
N PRO A 332 14.14 -6.59 -25.53
CA PRO A 332 15.38 -5.82 -25.43
C PRO A 332 15.17 -4.45 -24.77
N LEU A 333 14.12 -3.71 -25.16
CA LEU A 333 13.81 -2.41 -24.58
C LEU A 333 13.49 -2.55 -23.07
N ARG A 334 12.77 -3.60 -22.65
CA ARG A 334 12.50 -3.85 -21.23
C ARG A 334 13.78 -4.03 -20.42
N GLN A 335 14.78 -4.74 -20.98
CA GLN A 335 16.05 -4.97 -20.29
C GLN A 335 16.85 -3.67 -20.07
N ASP A 336 16.72 -2.68 -20.94
CA ASP A 336 17.35 -1.36 -20.78
C ASP A 336 16.79 -0.57 -19.58
N ALA A 337 15.60 -0.95 -19.08
CA ALA A 337 14.97 -0.27 -17.94
C ALA A 337 15.88 -0.28 -16.69
N ARG A 338 16.66 -1.35 -16.48
CA ARG A 338 17.58 -1.45 -15.34
C ARG A 338 18.63 -0.35 -15.36
N GLY A 339 19.28 -0.12 -16.50
CA GLY A 339 20.26 0.95 -16.66
C GLY A 339 19.69 2.36 -16.50
N ARG A 340 18.39 2.51 -16.69
CA ARG A 340 17.66 3.77 -16.51
C ARG A 340 17.05 3.95 -15.12
N ARG A 341 17.22 2.99 -14.21
CA ARG A 341 16.56 2.93 -12.89
C ARG A 341 15.03 2.96 -12.99
N ALA A 342 14.47 2.34 -14.02
CA ALA A 342 13.05 2.10 -14.20
C ALA A 342 12.67 0.66 -13.84
N GLU A 343 11.44 0.43 -13.40
CA GLU A 343 10.93 -0.91 -13.03
C GLU A 343 10.55 -1.77 -14.25
N GLY A 344 10.65 -1.24 -15.46
CA GLY A 344 10.21 -1.85 -16.70
C GLY A 344 9.52 -0.85 -17.61
N LEU A 345 8.50 -1.30 -18.32
CA LEU A 345 7.76 -0.52 -19.31
C LEU A 345 6.28 -0.40 -18.95
N MET A 346 5.66 0.70 -19.41
CA MET A 346 4.23 0.91 -19.50
C MET A 346 3.84 0.94 -20.96
N LEU A 347 2.84 0.14 -21.35
CA LEU A 347 2.24 0.16 -22.68
C LEU A 347 0.81 0.66 -22.53
N LYS A 348 0.48 1.71 -23.24
CA LYS A 348 -0.85 2.38 -23.16
C LYS A 348 -1.45 2.44 -24.57
N ALA A 349 -2.65 1.90 -24.74
CA ALA A 349 -3.36 2.00 -26.02
C ALA A 349 -3.63 3.49 -26.36
N ILE A 350 -3.22 3.92 -27.54
CA ILE A 350 -3.28 5.34 -27.96
C ILE A 350 -4.71 5.87 -28.11
N ASP A 351 -5.68 5.00 -28.31
CA ASP A 351 -7.10 5.30 -28.44
C ASP A 351 -7.85 5.22 -27.08
N SER A 352 -7.17 4.81 -25.99
CA SER A 352 -7.83 4.58 -24.72
C SER A 352 -8.25 5.87 -24.02
N PRO A 353 -9.48 5.92 -23.47
CA PRO A 353 -9.84 6.95 -22.49
C PRO A 353 -9.13 6.69 -21.16
N TYR A 354 -9.17 7.69 -20.27
CA TYR A 354 -8.70 7.52 -18.89
C TYR A 354 -9.83 6.95 -18.03
N LEU A 355 -9.75 5.67 -17.73
CA LEU A 355 -10.79 4.91 -17.01
C LEU A 355 -10.57 4.93 -15.49
N VAL A 356 -11.50 4.33 -14.75
CA VAL A 356 -11.42 4.19 -13.29
C VAL A 356 -11.00 2.77 -12.91
N GLY A 357 -10.04 2.66 -12.00
CA GLY A 357 -9.57 1.37 -11.48
C GLY A 357 -8.80 0.56 -12.52
N ARG A 358 -8.86 -0.77 -12.42
CA ARG A 358 -8.12 -1.67 -13.33
C ARG A 358 -9.06 -2.23 -14.40
N LYS A 359 -8.79 -1.86 -15.65
CA LYS A 359 -9.49 -2.39 -16.84
C LYS A 359 -8.45 -3.02 -17.76
N ARG A 360 -8.64 -4.32 -18.10
CA ARG A 360 -7.77 -5.01 -19.04
C ARG A 360 -7.92 -4.47 -20.46
N GLY A 361 -6.87 -4.62 -21.28
CA GLY A 361 -6.91 -4.27 -22.70
C GLY A 361 -6.48 -2.84 -23.04
N HIS A 362 -6.31 -1.95 -22.06
CA HIS A 362 -5.98 -0.55 -22.30
C HIS A 362 -4.57 -0.15 -21.86
N TRP A 363 -4.21 -0.48 -20.62
CA TRP A 363 -2.90 -0.17 -20.07
C TRP A 363 -2.26 -1.41 -19.49
N TRP A 364 -1.00 -1.67 -19.91
CA TRP A 364 -0.20 -2.80 -19.47
C TRP A 364 1.07 -2.32 -18.77
N LYS A 365 1.48 -3.05 -17.76
CA LYS A 365 2.79 -2.92 -17.12
C LYS A 365 3.63 -4.17 -17.43
N HIS A 366 4.79 -3.96 -17.98
CA HIS A 366 5.77 -5.00 -18.29
C HIS A 366 7.01 -4.78 -17.43
N LYS A 367 6.99 -5.34 -16.23
CA LYS A 367 8.05 -5.18 -15.25
C LYS A 367 9.27 -6.02 -15.59
N LEU A 368 10.44 -5.56 -15.11
CA LEU A 368 11.64 -6.41 -15.07
C LEU A 368 11.37 -7.66 -14.24
N GLU A 369 12.09 -8.72 -14.55
CA GLU A 369 12.09 -9.91 -13.71
C GLU A 369 12.62 -9.55 -12.30
N PRO A 370 11.97 -10.06 -11.24
CA PRO A 370 12.47 -9.84 -9.90
C PRO A 370 13.84 -10.46 -9.70
N LEU A 371 14.64 -9.88 -8.85
CA LEU A 371 15.87 -10.50 -8.39
C LEU A 371 15.52 -11.74 -7.58
N ARG A 372 16.38 -12.75 -7.61
CA ARG A 372 16.17 -14.03 -6.94
C ARG A 372 17.40 -14.46 -6.18
N LEU A 373 17.20 -15.07 -5.01
CA LEU A 373 18.22 -15.75 -4.22
C LEU A 373 17.59 -16.95 -3.51
N ASP A 374 18.36 -18.02 -3.37
CA ASP A 374 18.00 -19.18 -2.58
C ASP A 374 18.43 -18.96 -1.12
N ALA A 375 17.47 -18.95 -0.20
CA ALA A 375 17.69 -18.65 1.20
C ALA A 375 17.15 -19.76 2.11
N VAL A 376 17.77 -19.94 3.28
CA VAL A 376 17.42 -20.98 4.24
C VAL A 376 16.37 -20.48 5.22
N LEU A 377 15.33 -21.28 5.49
CA LEU A 377 14.33 -20.98 6.52
C LEU A 377 14.97 -21.04 7.90
N LEU A 378 14.84 -19.96 8.67
CA LEU A 378 15.37 -19.86 10.05
C LEU A 378 14.28 -19.75 11.10
N TYR A 379 13.25 -18.94 10.81
CA TYR A 379 12.16 -18.70 11.76
C TYR A 379 10.82 -18.71 11.05
N ALA A 380 9.81 -19.16 11.80
CA ALA A 380 8.42 -19.11 11.38
C ALA A 380 7.56 -18.49 12.47
N GLN A 381 6.60 -17.68 12.08
CA GLN A 381 5.64 -17.04 12.98
C GLN A 381 4.22 -17.40 12.55
N ALA A 382 3.33 -17.60 13.52
CA ALA A 382 1.93 -17.86 13.26
C ALA A 382 1.28 -16.69 12.51
N GLY A 383 0.40 -17.01 11.60
CA GLY A 383 -0.38 -16.04 10.85
C GLY A 383 -1.45 -15.35 11.70
N SER A 384 -2.37 -14.67 11.04
CA SER A 384 -3.50 -13.99 11.69
C SER A 384 -4.83 -14.36 11.01
N GLY A 385 -5.93 -14.17 11.72
CA GLY A 385 -7.28 -14.46 11.22
C GLY A 385 -7.45 -15.95 10.88
N ARG A 386 -7.95 -16.26 9.69
CA ARG A 386 -8.19 -17.65 9.24
C ARG A 386 -6.97 -18.58 9.29
N ARG A 387 -5.76 -18.01 9.30
CA ARG A 387 -4.48 -18.76 9.30
C ARG A 387 -3.73 -18.64 10.62
N ALA A 388 -4.41 -18.27 11.72
CA ALA A 388 -3.80 -18.06 13.03
C ALA A 388 -3.15 -19.29 13.63
N ASN A 389 -3.66 -20.46 13.29
CA ASN A 389 -3.14 -21.79 13.73
C ASN A 389 -2.12 -22.39 12.74
N LEU A 390 -1.75 -21.67 11.69
CA LEU A 390 -0.72 -22.06 10.73
C LEU A 390 0.45 -21.08 10.79
N TYR A 391 1.65 -21.57 10.59
CA TYR A 391 2.82 -20.70 10.38
C TYR A 391 2.77 -20.17 8.94
N THR A 392 2.72 -18.85 8.77
CA THR A 392 2.59 -18.20 7.44
C THR A 392 3.56 -17.05 7.22
N ASP A 393 4.22 -16.60 8.27
CA ASP A 393 5.29 -15.60 8.20
C ASP A 393 6.63 -16.27 8.40
N TYR A 394 7.51 -16.16 7.41
CA TYR A 394 8.78 -16.89 7.38
C TYR A 394 9.96 -15.93 7.31
N SER A 395 10.99 -16.18 8.12
CA SER A 395 12.25 -15.45 8.07
C SER A 395 13.36 -16.34 7.52
N PHE A 396 14.07 -15.83 6.54
CA PHE A 396 15.08 -16.54 5.78
C PHE A 396 16.47 -15.95 6.01
N GLY A 397 17.49 -16.79 5.95
CA GLY A 397 18.89 -16.43 6.10
C GLY A 397 19.73 -16.78 4.89
N LEU A 398 20.83 -16.06 4.75
CA LEU A 398 21.93 -16.34 3.81
C LEU A 398 23.22 -16.62 4.57
N TRP A 399 24.12 -17.39 3.97
CA TRP A 399 25.43 -17.70 4.52
C TRP A 399 26.33 -16.47 4.52
N ASN A 400 26.97 -16.16 5.64
CA ASN A 400 28.04 -15.16 5.73
C ASN A 400 29.41 -15.80 5.39
N GLY A 401 30.47 -14.97 5.38
CA GLY A 401 31.85 -15.45 5.11
C GLY A 401 32.43 -16.36 6.21
N GLU A 402 31.77 -16.47 7.36
CA GLU A 402 32.17 -17.30 8.51
C GLU A 402 31.40 -18.63 8.54
N GLY A 403 30.59 -18.92 7.53
CA GLY A 403 29.77 -20.14 7.49
C GLY A 403 28.56 -20.11 8.43
N GLN A 404 28.08 -18.91 8.83
CA GLN A 404 26.90 -18.73 9.67
C GLN A 404 25.73 -18.20 8.85
N LEU A 405 24.52 -18.63 9.21
CA LEU A 405 23.29 -18.09 8.62
C LEU A 405 22.88 -16.78 9.29
N VAL A 406 22.75 -15.72 8.52
CA VAL A 406 22.34 -14.40 8.98
C VAL A 406 20.99 -14.06 8.35
N THR A 407 20.02 -13.63 9.17
CA THR A 407 18.68 -13.25 8.70
C THR A 407 18.76 -12.18 7.60
N PHE A 408 18.16 -12.47 6.45
CA PHE A 408 18.19 -11.66 5.24
C PHE A 408 16.84 -11.05 4.89
N ALA A 409 15.78 -11.85 4.90
CA ALA A 409 14.45 -11.40 4.49
C ALA A 409 13.33 -12.06 5.29
N LYS A 410 12.18 -11.40 5.35
CA LYS A 410 10.93 -11.98 5.86
C LYS A 410 9.89 -11.97 4.73
N ALA A 411 9.30 -13.13 4.41
CA ALA A 411 8.25 -13.26 3.41
C ALA A 411 7.02 -14.00 3.99
N TYR A 412 5.84 -13.63 3.51
CA TYR A 412 4.55 -14.16 3.96
C TYR A 412 3.62 -14.55 2.79
N SER A 413 4.13 -14.54 1.58
CA SER A 413 3.37 -14.88 0.37
C SER A 413 4.19 -15.71 -0.60
N GLY A 414 3.53 -16.43 -1.49
CA GLY A 414 4.13 -17.19 -2.58
C GLY A 414 3.94 -18.71 -2.46
N LEU A 415 3.58 -19.25 -1.29
CA LEU A 415 3.18 -20.65 -1.13
C LEU A 415 1.68 -20.81 -1.31
N ASP A 416 1.27 -21.93 -1.87
CA ASP A 416 -0.13 -22.33 -1.91
C ASP A 416 -0.60 -22.92 -0.56
N ASP A 417 -1.91 -23.17 -0.42
CA ASP A 417 -2.49 -23.68 0.83
C ASP A 417 -2.03 -25.11 1.17
N GLY A 418 -1.66 -25.91 0.17
CA GLY A 418 -1.09 -27.26 0.34
C GLY A 418 0.32 -27.18 0.92
N GLU A 419 1.17 -26.37 0.30
CA GLU A 419 2.54 -26.11 0.73
C GLU A 419 2.59 -25.51 2.14
N ILE A 420 1.70 -24.55 2.46
CA ILE A 420 1.60 -23.96 3.80
C ILE A 420 1.30 -25.04 4.85
N ARG A 421 0.36 -25.96 4.61
CA ARG A 421 0.04 -27.03 5.56
C ARG A 421 1.15 -28.06 5.69
N GLU A 422 1.86 -28.35 4.61
CA GLU A 422 3.02 -29.24 4.65
C GLU A 422 4.16 -28.62 5.45
N LEU A 423 4.47 -27.35 5.17
CA LEU A 423 5.50 -26.62 5.89
C LEU A 423 5.16 -26.40 7.36
N ASP A 424 3.88 -26.16 7.71
CA ASP A 424 3.42 -26.07 9.10
C ASP A 424 3.68 -27.35 9.88
N ARG A 425 3.39 -28.54 9.29
CA ARG A 425 3.69 -29.83 9.89
C ARG A 425 5.19 -30.02 10.11
N TRP A 426 6.00 -29.65 9.11
CA TRP A 426 7.44 -29.73 9.20
C TRP A 426 8.00 -28.80 10.29
N ILE A 427 7.54 -27.55 10.36
CA ILE A 427 7.95 -26.56 11.38
C ILE A 427 7.67 -27.09 12.79
N ARG A 428 6.50 -27.69 13.01
CA ARG A 428 6.13 -28.24 14.33
C ARG A 428 7.04 -29.36 14.81
N SER A 429 7.51 -30.20 13.89
CA SER A 429 8.41 -31.32 14.20
C SER A 429 9.90 -30.94 14.24
N HIS A 430 10.29 -29.81 13.62
CA HIS A 430 11.69 -29.35 13.53
C HIS A 430 11.93 -28.01 14.26
N THR A 431 11.08 -27.67 15.22
CA THR A 431 11.26 -26.48 16.06
C THR A 431 12.39 -26.77 17.07
N THR A 432 13.43 -25.94 17.02
CA THR A 432 14.58 -26.01 17.97
C THR A 432 14.34 -25.14 19.19
N GLU A 433 13.80 -23.92 19.00
CA GLU A 433 13.54 -22.97 20.07
C GLU A 433 12.22 -22.21 19.86
N ARG A 434 11.68 -21.66 20.95
CA ARG A 434 10.42 -20.91 20.95
C ARG A 434 10.62 -19.53 21.56
N PHE A 435 10.29 -18.49 20.77
CA PHE A 435 10.34 -17.09 21.18
C PHE A 435 8.94 -16.47 21.10
N GLY A 436 8.10 -16.72 22.09
CA GLY A 436 6.68 -16.30 22.02
C GLY A 436 5.98 -16.89 20.78
N PRO A 437 5.47 -16.06 19.85
CA PRO A 437 4.79 -16.53 18.64
C PRO A 437 5.76 -17.05 17.57
N VAL A 438 7.06 -16.84 17.71
CA VAL A 438 8.09 -17.23 16.74
C VAL A 438 8.68 -18.58 17.10
N ARG A 439 8.94 -19.41 16.09
CA ARG A 439 9.65 -20.69 16.19
C ARG A 439 10.95 -20.59 15.43
N ALA A 440 12.06 -20.85 16.07
CA ALA A 440 13.30 -21.19 15.37
C ALA A 440 13.21 -22.64 14.90
N VAL A 441 13.68 -22.90 13.72
CA VAL A 441 13.62 -24.24 13.10
C VAL A 441 15.01 -24.72 12.68
N GLU A 442 15.17 -26.02 12.52
CA GLU A 442 16.37 -26.59 11.93
C GLU A 442 16.62 -25.96 10.55
N PRO A 443 17.83 -25.47 10.23
CA PRO A 443 18.11 -24.76 8.99
C PRO A 443 18.32 -25.73 7.82
N LEU A 444 17.27 -26.45 7.46
CA LEU A 444 17.30 -27.51 6.43
C LEU A 444 16.52 -27.15 5.17
N GLN A 445 15.52 -26.27 5.27
CA GLN A 445 14.62 -25.95 4.15
C GLN A 445 15.11 -24.74 3.37
N VAL A 446 15.23 -24.90 2.04
CA VAL A 446 15.68 -23.84 1.14
C VAL A 446 14.50 -23.34 0.30
N PHE A 447 14.44 -22.02 0.13
CA PHE A 447 13.41 -21.35 -0.67
C PHE A 447 14.05 -20.35 -1.61
N GLU A 448 13.63 -20.37 -2.87
CA GLU A 448 13.91 -19.29 -3.79
C GLU A 448 13.05 -18.08 -3.42
N LEU A 449 13.67 -16.99 -3.04
CA LEU A 449 13.02 -15.72 -2.76
C LEU A 449 13.12 -14.82 -3.99
N ALA A 450 11.99 -14.23 -4.37
CA ALA A 450 11.92 -13.19 -5.39
C ALA A 450 11.68 -11.83 -4.72
N PHE A 451 12.36 -10.78 -5.19
CA PHE A 451 12.23 -9.43 -4.63
C PHE A 451 12.51 -8.35 -5.69
N GLU A 452 11.97 -7.15 -5.48
CA GLU A 452 12.04 -6.06 -6.45
C GLU A 452 13.37 -5.29 -6.40
N GLY A 453 14.11 -5.35 -5.27
CA GLY A 453 15.38 -4.66 -5.11
C GLY A 453 16.03 -4.85 -3.75
N LEU A 454 17.28 -4.43 -3.67
CA LEU A 454 18.10 -4.42 -2.45
C LEU A 454 18.55 -3.01 -2.15
N GLN A 455 18.75 -2.69 -0.87
CA GLN A 455 19.36 -1.44 -0.43
C GLN A 455 20.20 -1.63 0.81
N ARG A 456 21.26 -0.82 0.98
CA ARG A 456 22.07 -0.84 2.20
C ARG A 456 21.23 -0.42 3.41
N SER A 457 21.40 -1.12 4.52
CA SER A 457 20.61 -0.88 5.74
C SER A 457 21.45 -1.09 6.99
N GLN A 458 21.52 -0.07 7.84
CA GLN A 458 22.14 -0.16 9.16
C GLN A 458 21.23 -0.82 10.21
N ARG A 459 19.95 -1.03 9.89
CA ARG A 459 18.96 -1.62 10.81
C ARG A 459 18.99 -3.15 10.80
N HIS A 460 19.46 -3.75 9.71
CA HIS A 460 19.50 -5.19 9.53
C HIS A 460 20.90 -5.73 9.79
N LYS A 461 21.02 -6.84 10.54
CA LYS A 461 22.31 -7.49 10.84
C LYS A 461 23.09 -7.88 9.57
N CYS A 462 22.41 -8.25 8.49
CA CYS A 462 23.04 -8.55 7.21
C CYS A 462 23.49 -7.31 6.42
N GLY A 463 23.24 -6.09 6.91
CA GLY A 463 23.59 -4.85 6.21
C GLY A 463 22.70 -4.52 5.00
N ILE A 464 21.69 -5.34 4.68
CA ILE A 464 20.84 -5.23 3.49
C ILE A 464 19.36 -5.23 3.91
N ALA A 465 18.57 -4.35 3.30
CA ALA A 465 17.10 -4.39 3.32
C ALA A 465 16.58 -4.87 1.97
N VAL A 466 15.60 -5.77 2.00
CA VAL A 466 15.00 -6.39 0.82
C VAL A 466 13.63 -5.76 0.55
N ARG A 467 13.38 -5.37 -0.70
CA ARG A 467 12.13 -4.72 -1.10
C ARG A 467 11.14 -5.73 -1.66
N PHE A 468 9.97 -5.83 -1.04
CA PHE A 468 8.87 -6.73 -1.43
C PHE A 468 9.29 -8.20 -1.60
N PRO A 469 9.94 -8.82 -0.59
CA PRO A 469 10.31 -10.21 -0.65
C PRO A 469 9.08 -11.11 -0.64
N ARG A 470 9.13 -12.14 -1.50
CA ARG A 470 8.11 -13.18 -1.59
C ARG A 470 8.79 -14.53 -1.89
N ILE A 471 8.15 -15.62 -1.51
CA ILE A 471 8.61 -16.95 -1.89
C ILE A 471 8.23 -17.17 -3.36
N SER A 472 9.21 -17.52 -4.19
CA SER A 472 9.01 -17.89 -5.58
C SER A 472 8.81 -19.40 -5.72
N ARG A 473 9.58 -20.17 -4.97
CA ARG A 473 9.55 -21.63 -5.01
C ARG A 473 10.15 -22.24 -3.76
N TRP A 474 9.58 -23.34 -3.27
CA TRP A 474 10.22 -24.21 -2.28
C TRP A 474 11.24 -25.12 -2.99
N ARG A 475 12.52 -24.97 -2.65
CA ARG A 475 13.65 -25.69 -3.23
C ARG A 475 13.91 -27.00 -2.49
N ARG A 476 13.01 -27.97 -2.63
CA ARG A 476 13.13 -29.30 -2.02
C ARG A 476 14.31 -30.12 -2.59
N ASP A 477 14.77 -29.72 -3.76
CA ASP A 477 15.88 -30.28 -4.51
C ASP A 477 17.25 -29.80 -4.00
N LYS A 478 17.28 -28.74 -3.14
CA LYS A 478 18.52 -28.05 -2.77
C LYS A 478 18.85 -28.18 -1.30
N PRO A 479 20.03 -28.72 -0.90
CA PRO A 479 20.46 -28.74 0.48
C PRO A 479 20.81 -27.33 0.98
N ALA A 480 20.64 -27.08 2.29
CA ALA A 480 20.87 -25.78 2.91
C ALA A 480 22.30 -25.24 2.70
N ALA A 481 23.29 -26.13 2.62
CA ALA A 481 24.70 -25.76 2.39
C ALA A 481 24.94 -25.13 1.01
N GLU A 482 24.04 -25.38 0.04
CA GLU A 482 24.12 -24.83 -1.31
C GLU A 482 23.28 -23.57 -1.49
N ALA A 483 22.62 -23.10 -0.45
CA ALA A 483 21.90 -21.82 -0.49
C ALA A 483 22.87 -20.66 -0.75
N ASP A 484 22.33 -19.55 -1.25
CA ASP A 484 23.13 -18.38 -1.59
C ASP A 484 23.74 -17.71 -0.36
N SER A 485 24.72 -16.85 -0.60
CA SER A 485 25.49 -16.14 0.41
C SER A 485 25.12 -14.64 0.47
N LEU A 486 25.53 -13.98 1.55
CA LEU A 486 25.48 -12.52 1.64
C LEU A 486 26.37 -11.87 0.57
N ALA A 487 27.44 -12.53 0.14
CA ALA A 487 28.27 -12.03 -0.96
C ALA A 487 27.48 -12.02 -2.27
N SER A 488 26.67 -13.04 -2.56
CA SER A 488 25.78 -13.06 -3.72
C SER A 488 24.76 -11.90 -3.66
N ALA A 489 24.19 -11.64 -2.48
CA ALA A 489 23.26 -10.52 -2.30
C ALA A 489 23.95 -9.15 -2.49
N LEU A 490 25.17 -8.99 -2.00
CA LEU A 490 25.99 -7.77 -2.19
C LEU A 490 26.34 -7.56 -3.66
N ALA A 491 26.71 -8.62 -4.38
CA ALA A 491 26.97 -8.54 -5.82
C ALA A 491 25.72 -8.08 -6.60
N LEU A 492 24.54 -8.58 -6.24
CA LEU A 492 23.28 -8.10 -6.84
C LEU A 492 22.99 -6.63 -6.49
N LEU A 493 23.30 -6.20 -5.26
CA LEU A 493 23.14 -4.81 -4.84
C LEU A 493 24.07 -3.87 -5.62
N GLU A 494 25.31 -4.28 -5.86
CA GLU A 494 26.32 -3.50 -6.61
C GLU A 494 26.04 -3.50 -8.12
N ALA A 495 25.48 -4.58 -8.65
CA ALA A 495 25.05 -4.65 -10.05
C ALA A 495 23.72 -3.90 -10.31
N SER A 496 23.02 -3.46 -9.26
CA SER A 496 21.78 -2.67 -9.39
C SER A 496 22.18 -1.19 -9.36
N PRO A 497 21.94 -0.43 -10.43
CA PRO A 497 22.36 0.97 -10.56
C PRO A 497 21.67 1.93 -9.59
#